data_8ec8f98752067ad22ec0f3410c7dc8bf
#
_entry.id   8ec8f98752067ad22ec0f3410c7dc8bf
#
_cell.length_a   1.000
_cell.length_b   1.000
_cell.length_c   1.000
_cell.angle_alpha   90.00
_cell.angle_beta   90.00
_cell.angle_gamma   90.00
#
_symmetry.space_group_name_H-M   'P 1'
#
loop_
_entity.id
_entity.type
_entity.pdbx_description
1 polymer ?
#
loop_
_entity_poly.entity_id
_entity_poly.type
_entity_poly.pdbx_seq_one_letter_code
_entity_poly.pdbx_strand_id
1 'polypeptide(L)'
;MQNLIEEDPNLRDFFNYLYIEKGLSQNTVKSYKRDIDGFLNWSDKLNNTNFKILNEADINNYIAFLFESKLKSSSVNRKISSLKALYLYLVKKNLINNSPVNEIVTPKQEKYLPTSMSEDEVDRLLASPDLSIEIEVRDKAMIEMLYATGMRISELLNLKIIDMDIQRCVVKVIGKGSKERLIPFGESALEALNNYLPLRKNTASKEVFLSNRGTKLTRVAFWKRIKIYLLRSNLKESISPHTLRHAFATHLLNRGADLRSVQL
;
A
#
# COMPACT_ATOMS: atom_id res chain seq x y z
N MET A 1 -26.46 10.07 4.52
CA MET A 1 -25.31 10.40 5.39
C MET A 1 -24.77 11.72 4.91
N GLN A 2 -24.91 12.77 5.71
CA GLN A 2 -24.34 14.08 5.42
C GLN A 2 -22.81 13.95 5.40
N ASN A 3 -22.18 14.62 4.46
CA ASN A 3 -20.71 14.57 4.32
C ASN A 3 -20.11 15.67 5.22
N LEU A 4 -20.12 15.42 6.54
CA LEU A 4 -19.69 16.36 7.59
C LEU A 4 -18.33 17.02 7.28
N ILE A 5 -17.47 16.32 6.56
CA ILE A 5 -16.14 16.84 6.15
C ILE A 5 -16.25 17.93 5.08
N GLU A 6 -17.22 17.83 4.18
CA GLU A 6 -17.38 18.84 3.10
C GLU A 6 -18.11 20.10 3.58
N GLU A 7 -18.85 19.98 4.68
CA GLU A 7 -19.63 21.08 5.25
C GLU A 7 -18.79 21.96 6.18
N ASP A 8 -17.77 21.43 6.89
CA ASP A 8 -16.94 22.23 7.80
C ASP A 8 -15.71 22.81 7.08
N PRO A 9 -15.60 24.15 6.98
CA PRO A 9 -14.46 24.83 6.34
C PRO A 9 -13.12 24.45 6.96
N ASN A 10 -13.05 24.25 8.29
CA ASN A 10 -11.79 23.94 8.97
C ASN A 10 -11.27 22.55 8.60
N LEU A 11 -12.16 21.59 8.35
CA LEU A 11 -11.77 20.25 7.88
C LEU A 11 -11.28 20.30 6.43
N ARG A 12 -11.91 21.09 5.56
CA ARG A 12 -11.42 21.30 4.19
C ARG A 12 -10.02 21.91 4.20
N ASP A 13 -9.82 22.94 4.99
CA ASP A 13 -8.53 23.61 5.14
C ASP A 13 -7.46 22.70 5.73
N PHE A 14 -7.84 21.84 6.69
CA PHE A 14 -6.95 20.81 7.23
C PHE A 14 -6.48 19.83 6.15
N PHE A 15 -7.37 19.32 5.31
CA PHE A 15 -6.97 18.39 4.24
C PHE A 15 -6.13 19.07 3.16
N ASN A 16 -6.40 20.32 2.84
CA ASN A 16 -5.56 21.15 1.97
C ASN A 16 -4.17 21.37 2.59
N TYR A 17 -4.09 21.69 3.87
CA TYR A 17 -2.85 21.79 4.62
C TYR A 17 -2.02 20.50 4.56
N LEU A 18 -2.67 19.32 4.76
CA LEU A 18 -1.97 18.03 4.67
C LEU A 18 -1.41 17.79 3.27
N TYR A 19 -2.15 18.14 2.23
CA TYR A 19 -1.74 17.91 0.85
C TYR A 19 -0.68 18.93 0.39
N ILE A 20 -0.94 20.22 0.57
CA ILE A 20 -0.12 21.31 0.01
C ILE A 20 1.08 21.60 0.91
N GLU A 21 0.84 21.88 2.21
CA GLU A 21 1.93 22.31 3.10
C GLU A 21 2.75 21.13 3.66
N LYS A 22 2.10 20.00 3.97
CA LYS A 22 2.79 18.79 4.48
C LYS A 22 3.28 17.87 3.37
N GLY A 23 2.89 18.08 2.11
CA GLY A 23 3.31 17.27 0.97
C GLY A 23 2.89 15.81 1.07
N LEU A 24 1.79 15.50 1.80
CA LEU A 24 1.34 14.13 1.97
C LEU A 24 0.72 13.61 0.67
N SER A 25 0.92 12.31 0.40
CA SER A 25 0.34 11.67 -0.78
C SER A 25 -1.19 11.71 -0.74
N GLN A 26 -1.84 11.76 -1.90
CA GLN A 26 -3.30 11.68 -2.01
C GLN A 26 -3.88 10.47 -1.28
N ASN A 27 -3.18 9.32 -1.29
CA ASN A 27 -3.63 8.12 -0.60
C ASN A 27 -3.59 8.28 0.93
N THR A 28 -2.58 8.99 1.44
CA THR A 28 -2.48 9.32 2.87
C THR A 28 -3.61 10.27 3.27
N VAL A 29 -3.84 11.34 2.50
CA VAL A 29 -4.93 12.29 2.76
C VAL A 29 -6.30 11.58 2.71
N LYS A 30 -6.55 10.73 1.71
CA LYS A 30 -7.79 9.91 1.64
C LYS A 30 -7.95 8.96 2.83
N SER A 31 -6.85 8.45 3.38
CA SER A 31 -6.91 7.59 4.57
C SER A 31 -7.25 8.39 5.80
N TYR A 32 -6.64 9.57 5.98
CA TYR A 32 -6.96 10.49 7.06
C TYR A 32 -8.42 10.98 6.97
N LYS A 33 -8.88 11.30 5.74
CA LYS A 33 -10.29 11.68 5.53
C LYS A 33 -11.24 10.60 6.04
N ARG A 34 -11.02 9.34 5.67
CA ARG A 34 -11.85 8.20 6.15
C ARG A 34 -11.78 7.99 7.66
N ASP A 35 -10.61 8.20 8.26
CA ASP A 35 -10.45 8.03 9.71
C ASP A 35 -11.19 9.10 10.49
N ILE A 36 -11.09 10.35 10.04
CA ILE A 36 -11.76 11.51 10.65
C ILE A 36 -13.27 11.43 10.41
N ASP A 37 -13.72 11.05 9.21
CA ASP A 37 -15.14 10.81 8.93
C ASP A 37 -15.75 9.76 9.86
N GLY A 38 -15.03 8.64 10.07
CA GLY A 38 -15.44 7.61 11.02
C GLY A 38 -15.53 8.11 12.47
N PHE A 39 -14.64 9.02 12.87
CA PHE A 39 -14.67 9.66 14.18
C PHE A 39 -15.85 10.62 14.33
N LEU A 40 -16.07 11.49 13.35
CA LEU A 40 -17.19 12.45 13.35
C LEU A 40 -18.54 11.73 13.37
N ASN A 41 -18.70 10.70 12.56
CA ASN A 41 -19.93 9.89 12.55
C ASN A 41 -20.18 9.14 13.87
N TRP A 42 -19.13 8.76 14.60
CA TRP A 42 -19.27 8.20 15.94
C TRP A 42 -19.69 9.27 16.95
N SER A 43 -19.03 10.44 16.93
CA SER A 43 -19.32 11.58 17.81
C SER A 43 -20.74 12.10 17.61
N ASP A 44 -21.21 12.22 16.36
CA ASP A 44 -22.55 12.67 16.00
C ASP A 44 -23.63 11.76 16.59
N LYS A 45 -23.43 10.44 16.57
CA LYS A 45 -24.35 9.47 17.20
C LYS A 45 -24.52 9.65 18.71
N LEU A 46 -23.57 10.30 19.36
CA LEU A 46 -23.62 10.64 20.79
C LEU A 46 -24.13 12.06 21.03
N ASN A 47 -24.75 12.70 20.02
CA ASN A 47 -25.19 14.10 20.03
C ASN A 47 -24.07 15.11 20.27
N ASN A 48 -22.85 14.75 19.97
CA ASN A 48 -21.64 15.57 20.14
C ASN A 48 -21.12 16.00 18.78
N THR A 49 -21.84 16.92 18.13
CA THR A 49 -21.60 17.33 16.74
C THR A 49 -20.38 18.24 16.58
N ASN A 50 -19.94 18.90 17.67
CA ASN A 50 -18.82 19.83 17.61
C ASN A 50 -17.51 19.19 18.09
N PHE A 51 -16.73 18.65 17.16
CA PHE A 51 -15.43 18.02 17.46
C PHE A 51 -14.39 18.94 18.08
N LYS A 52 -14.58 20.28 18.08
CA LYS A 52 -13.65 21.25 18.65
C LYS A 52 -13.76 21.36 20.18
N ILE A 53 -14.89 20.93 20.77
CA ILE A 53 -15.13 21.01 22.21
C ILE A 53 -14.95 19.66 22.92
N LEU A 54 -14.62 18.59 22.18
CA LEU A 54 -14.38 17.28 22.74
C LEU A 54 -13.15 17.31 23.67
N ASN A 55 -13.24 16.56 24.76
CA ASN A 55 -12.20 16.43 25.74
C ASN A 55 -11.48 15.06 25.65
N GLU A 56 -10.49 14.85 26.50
CA GLU A 56 -9.72 13.60 26.53
C GLU A 56 -10.58 12.37 26.81
N ALA A 57 -11.60 12.49 27.67
CA ALA A 57 -12.49 11.37 28.00
C ALA A 57 -13.30 10.95 26.75
N ASP A 58 -13.74 11.91 25.92
CA ASP A 58 -14.43 11.60 24.67
C ASP A 58 -13.54 10.83 23.70
N ILE A 59 -12.27 11.22 23.60
CA ILE A 59 -11.29 10.52 22.74
C ILE A 59 -11.03 9.10 23.28
N ASN A 60 -10.89 8.93 24.60
CA ASN A 60 -10.72 7.62 25.22
C ASN A 60 -11.94 6.72 24.99
N ASN A 61 -13.15 7.26 25.06
CA ASN A 61 -14.39 6.55 24.72
C ASN A 61 -14.41 6.12 23.23
N TYR A 62 -13.95 6.98 22.31
CA TYR A 62 -13.79 6.58 20.92
C TYR A 62 -12.81 5.45 20.73
N ILE A 63 -11.67 5.49 21.42
CA ILE A 63 -10.66 4.44 21.37
C ILE A 63 -11.24 3.12 21.90
N ALA A 64 -11.96 3.15 23.03
CA ALA A 64 -12.66 1.98 23.57
C ALA A 64 -13.63 1.39 22.55
N PHE A 65 -14.47 2.23 21.92
CA PHE A 65 -15.36 1.82 20.85
C PHE A 65 -14.64 1.16 19.66
N LEU A 66 -13.45 1.65 19.29
CA LEU A 66 -12.66 1.02 18.21
C LEU A 66 -12.18 -0.38 18.58
N PHE A 67 -11.82 -0.62 19.85
CA PHE A 67 -11.44 -1.95 20.35
C PHE A 67 -12.64 -2.89 20.46
N GLU A 68 -13.78 -2.43 20.94
CA GLU A 68 -15.03 -3.18 20.97
C GLU A 68 -15.47 -3.61 19.56
N SER A 69 -15.20 -2.75 18.56
CA SER A 69 -15.39 -3.06 17.14
C SER A 69 -14.38 -4.07 16.58
N LYS A 70 -13.55 -4.70 17.42
CA LYS A 70 -12.54 -5.72 17.06
C LYS A 70 -11.51 -5.25 16.01
N LEU A 71 -11.22 -3.95 15.99
CA LEU A 71 -10.18 -3.41 15.12
C LEU A 71 -8.78 -3.80 15.63
N LYS A 72 -7.89 -4.12 14.69
CA LYS A 72 -6.49 -4.40 15.02
C LYS A 72 -5.80 -3.14 15.58
N SER A 73 -4.89 -3.32 16.55
CA SER A 73 -4.12 -2.22 17.17
C SER A 73 -3.45 -1.29 16.15
N SER A 74 -2.95 -1.84 15.03
CA SER A 74 -2.39 -1.03 13.93
C SER A 74 -3.40 -0.08 13.28
N SER A 75 -4.66 -0.52 13.14
CA SER A 75 -5.74 0.31 12.61
C SER A 75 -6.17 1.39 13.61
N VAL A 76 -6.24 1.03 14.90
CA VAL A 76 -6.51 1.97 15.99
C VAL A 76 -5.42 3.05 16.03
N ASN A 77 -4.14 2.65 16.02
CA ASN A 77 -3.01 3.58 16.03
C ASN A 77 -3.00 4.54 14.84
N ARG A 78 -3.38 4.06 13.64
CA ARG A 78 -3.51 4.93 12.46
C ARG A 78 -4.61 5.97 12.65
N LYS A 79 -5.77 5.57 13.21
CA LYS A 79 -6.87 6.50 13.51
C LYS A 79 -6.48 7.53 14.56
N ILE A 80 -5.79 7.11 15.63
CA ILE A 80 -5.23 8.04 16.63
C ILE A 80 -4.25 9.03 15.97
N SER A 81 -3.39 8.56 15.07
CA SER A 81 -2.45 9.42 14.34
C SER A 81 -3.16 10.46 13.47
N SER A 82 -4.28 10.09 12.83
CA SER A 82 -5.10 11.02 12.06
C SER A 82 -5.74 12.08 12.95
N LEU A 83 -6.23 11.71 14.14
CA LEU A 83 -6.77 12.65 15.12
C LEU A 83 -5.70 13.57 15.70
N LYS A 84 -4.52 13.03 16.05
CA LYS A 84 -3.39 13.84 16.50
C LYS A 84 -3.00 14.91 15.48
N ALA A 85 -2.99 14.55 14.19
CA ALA A 85 -2.71 15.50 13.11
C ALA A 85 -3.79 16.59 13.00
N LEU A 86 -5.08 16.22 13.13
CA LEU A 86 -6.20 17.17 13.10
C LEU A 86 -6.11 18.15 14.27
N TYR A 87 -6.04 17.64 15.48
CA TYR A 87 -6.05 18.50 16.68
C TYR A 87 -4.80 19.37 16.79
N LEU A 88 -3.64 18.87 16.35
CA LEU A 88 -2.43 19.70 16.23
C LEU A 88 -2.61 20.86 15.24
N TYR A 89 -3.28 20.62 14.12
CA TYR A 89 -3.63 21.67 13.16
C TYR A 89 -4.59 22.69 13.76
N LEU A 90 -5.63 22.25 14.48
CA LEU A 90 -6.61 23.15 15.10
C LEU A 90 -5.94 24.05 16.15
N VAL A 91 -5.04 23.53 16.98
CA VAL A 91 -4.24 24.32 17.93
C VAL A 91 -3.35 25.31 17.18
N LYS A 92 -2.63 24.86 16.14
CA LYS A 92 -1.75 25.72 15.32
C LYS A 92 -2.51 26.91 14.70
N LYS A 93 -3.78 26.72 14.36
CA LYS A 93 -4.65 27.75 13.77
C LYS A 93 -5.43 28.55 14.84
N ASN A 94 -5.15 28.34 16.12
CA ASN A 94 -5.85 28.98 17.25
C ASN A 94 -7.38 28.76 17.23
N LEU A 95 -7.83 27.64 16.68
CA LEU A 95 -9.24 27.25 16.63
C LEU A 95 -9.68 26.52 17.93
N ILE A 96 -8.74 26.00 18.66
CA ILE A 96 -8.88 25.43 20.01
C ILE A 96 -7.63 25.80 20.84
N ASN A 97 -7.77 25.87 22.16
CA ASN A 97 -6.66 26.20 23.04
C ASN A 97 -5.78 24.98 23.35
N ASN A 98 -6.40 23.83 23.61
CA ASN A 98 -5.72 22.59 23.98
C ASN A 98 -6.16 21.42 23.13
N SER A 99 -5.24 20.49 22.88
CA SER A 99 -5.55 19.29 22.12
C SER A 99 -5.98 18.15 23.05
N PRO A 100 -7.16 17.54 22.85
CA PRO A 100 -7.65 16.44 23.66
C PRO A 100 -6.91 15.11 23.44
N VAL A 101 -5.96 15.09 22.51
CA VAL A 101 -5.20 13.87 22.17
C VAL A 101 -3.75 13.91 22.65
N ASN A 102 -3.34 14.91 23.42
CA ASN A 102 -1.95 15.04 23.85
C ASN A 102 -1.49 13.88 24.74
N GLU A 103 -2.30 13.53 25.75
CA GLU A 103 -1.98 12.47 26.72
C GLU A 103 -2.36 11.06 26.22
N ILE A 104 -2.97 10.96 25.04
CA ILE A 104 -3.41 9.67 24.50
C ILE A 104 -2.21 8.76 24.20
N VAL A 105 -2.11 7.68 24.96
CA VAL A 105 -1.12 6.63 24.76
C VAL A 105 -1.55 5.72 23.60
N THR A 106 -0.68 5.59 22.62
CA THR A 106 -0.93 4.67 21.50
C THR A 106 -0.73 3.22 21.97
N PRO A 107 -1.69 2.31 21.67
CA PRO A 107 -1.53 0.90 21.99
C PRO A 107 -0.23 0.31 21.45
N LYS A 108 0.47 -0.46 22.26
CA LYS A 108 1.66 -1.20 21.81
C LYS A 108 1.27 -2.15 20.68
N GLN A 109 1.97 -2.03 19.57
CA GLN A 109 1.84 -3.02 18.47
C GLN A 109 2.68 -4.23 18.85
N GLU A 110 2.10 -5.40 18.75
CA GLU A 110 2.89 -6.63 18.70
C GLU A 110 3.84 -6.51 17.50
N LYS A 111 5.13 -6.64 17.76
CA LYS A 111 6.13 -6.68 16.68
C LYS A 111 5.93 -8.00 15.94
N TYR A 112 5.16 -7.95 14.88
CA TYR A 112 5.09 -9.06 13.95
C TYR A 112 6.44 -9.16 13.23
N LEU A 113 7.22 -10.21 13.55
CA LEU A 113 8.40 -10.50 12.76
C LEU A 113 7.93 -10.85 11.35
N PRO A 114 8.36 -10.11 10.32
CA PRO A 114 7.95 -10.41 8.95
C PRO A 114 8.41 -11.84 8.63
N THR A 115 7.47 -12.72 8.32
CA THR A 115 7.81 -14.02 7.76
C THR A 115 8.36 -13.79 6.35
N SER A 116 9.65 -14.04 6.15
CA SER A 116 10.24 -14.12 4.82
C SER A 116 9.92 -15.49 4.22
N MET A 117 9.74 -15.54 2.90
CA MET A 117 9.70 -16.82 2.18
C MET A 117 11.12 -17.36 2.05
N SER A 118 11.29 -18.68 2.12
CA SER A 118 12.52 -19.33 1.73
C SER A 118 12.72 -19.28 0.20
N GLU A 119 13.94 -19.54 -0.28
CA GLU A 119 14.21 -19.62 -1.72
C GLU A 119 13.35 -20.73 -2.36
N ASP A 120 13.26 -21.90 -1.74
CA ASP A 120 12.39 -23.00 -2.18
C ASP A 120 10.90 -22.62 -2.25
N GLU A 121 10.39 -21.85 -1.28
CA GLU A 121 9.01 -21.36 -1.32
C GLU A 121 8.77 -20.38 -2.47
N VAL A 122 9.77 -19.55 -2.77
CA VAL A 122 9.72 -18.63 -3.92
C VAL A 122 9.76 -19.42 -5.22
N ASP A 123 10.65 -20.39 -5.37
CA ASP A 123 10.77 -21.22 -6.58
C ASP A 123 9.48 -21.99 -6.85
N ARG A 124 8.85 -22.58 -5.82
CA ARG A 124 7.54 -23.24 -5.96
C ARG A 124 6.45 -22.26 -6.40
N LEU A 125 6.44 -21.05 -5.88
CA LEU A 125 5.47 -20.03 -6.31
C LEU A 125 5.71 -19.60 -7.76
N LEU A 126 6.96 -19.40 -8.14
CA LEU A 126 7.35 -19.03 -9.50
C LEU A 126 7.06 -20.15 -10.52
N ALA A 127 7.14 -21.41 -10.13
CA ALA A 127 6.83 -22.56 -10.98
C ALA A 127 5.32 -22.84 -11.11
N SER A 128 4.47 -22.23 -10.26
CA SER A 128 3.05 -22.57 -10.16
C SER A 128 2.18 -22.13 -11.36
N PRO A 129 2.44 -21.00 -12.07
CA PRO A 129 1.64 -20.62 -13.22
C PRO A 129 1.77 -21.61 -14.38
N ASP A 130 0.65 -22.00 -14.98
CA ASP A 130 0.59 -22.86 -16.16
C ASP A 130 0.81 -22.01 -17.44
N LEU A 131 1.93 -22.23 -18.11
CA LEU A 131 2.31 -21.45 -19.30
C LEU A 131 1.50 -21.81 -20.55
N SER A 132 0.65 -22.82 -20.52
CA SER A 132 -0.32 -23.08 -21.58
C SER A 132 -1.51 -22.10 -21.54
N ILE A 133 -1.66 -21.34 -20.46
CA ILE A 133 -2.76 -20.42 -20.22
C ILE A 133 -2.24 -18.97 -20.32
N GLU A 134 -2.66 -18.21 -21.32
CA GLU A 134 -2.18 -16.83 -21.59
C GLU A 134 -2.19 -15.91 -20.37
N ILE A 135 -3.26 -15.99 -19.55
CA ILE A 135 -3.36 -15.17 -18.33
C ILE A 135 -2.29 -15.55 -17.31
N GLU A 136 -1.87 -16.80 -17.26
CA GLU A 136 -0.88 -17.30 -16.32
C GLU A 136 0.55 -17.01 -16.82
N VAL A 137 0.76 -16.93 -18.14
CA VAL A 137 2.02 -16.40 -18.71
C VAL A 137 2.25 -14.94 -18.25
N ARG A 138 1.20 -14.11 -18.32
CA ARG A 138 1.26 -12.74 -17.77
C ARG A 138 1.59 -12.75 -16.28
N ASP A 139 0.88 -13.57 -15.51
CA ASP A 139 1.01 -13.62 -14.05
C ASP A 139 2.41 -14.13 -13.65
N LYS A 140 2.99 -15.08 -14.39
CA LYS A 140 4.37 -15.52 -14.24
C LYS A 140 5.33 -14.34 -14.42
N ALA A 141 5.20 -13.57 -15.50
CA ALA A 141 6.04 -12.41 -15.75
C ALA A 141 5.89 -11.36 -14.63
N MET A 142 4.69 -11.17 -14.08
CA MET A 142 4.46 -10.25 -12.96
C MET A 142 5.15 -10.72 -11.68
N ILE A 143 5.09 -12.02 -11.34
CA ILE A 143 5.70 -12.56 -10.12
C ILE A 143 7.22 -12.53 -10.24
N GLU A 144 7.77 -12.91 -11.40
CA GLU A 144 9.20 -12.82 -11.69
C GLU A 144 9.72 -11.39 -11.55
N MET A 145 9.03 -10.42 -12.16
CA MET A 145 9.39 -9.01 -12.04
C MET A 145 9.33 -8.49 -10.60
N LEU A 146 8.34 -8.89 -9.81
CA LEU A 146 8.27 -8.51 -8.39
C LEU A 146 9.45 -9.07 -7.60
N TYR A 147 9.79 -10.33 -7.82
CA TYR A 147 10.88 -10.98 -7.12
C TYR A 147 12.25 -10.49 -7.59
N ALA A 148 12.47 -10.33 -8.90
CA ALA A 148 13.74 -9.90 -9.44
C ALA A 148 14.09 -8.44 -9.11
N THR A 149 13.08 -7.57 -8.96
CA THR A 149 13.30 -6.11 -8.79
C THR A 149 12.97 -5.61 -7.38
N GLY A 150 12.27 -6.38 -6.59
CA GLY A 150 11.76 -5.92 -5.31
C GLY A 150 10.86 -4.68 -5.39
N MET A 151 10.32 -4.33 -6.54
CA MET A 151 9.43 -3.18 -6.70
C MET A 151 8.12 -3.35 -5.92
N ARG A 152 7.43 -2.24 -5.62
CA ARG A 152 6.11 -2.29 -5.01
C ARG A 152 5.08 -2.75 -6.04
N ILE A 153 4.04 -3.48 -5.59
CA ILE A 153 2.94 -3.90 -6.48
C ILE A 153 2.32 -2.73 -7.24
N SER A 154 2.22 -1.55 -6.63
CA SER A 154 1.71 -0.36 -7.30
C SER A 154 2.65 0.15 -8.39
N GLU A 155 3.95 0.00 -8.24
CA GLU A 155 4.96 0.34 -9.25
C GLU A 155 4.86 -0.64 -10.43
N LEU A 156 4.77 -1.94 -10.17
CA LEU A 156 4.56 -2.96 -11.21
C LEU A 156 3.29 -2.71 -12.02
N LEU A 157 2.17 -2.44 -11.36
CA LEU A 157 0.88 -2.21 -12.03
C LEU A 157 0.80 -0.89 -12.79
N ASN A 158 1.68 0.07 -12.48
CA ASN A 158 1.80 1.34 -13.19
C ASN A 158 2.96 1.36 -14.19
N LEU A 159 3.76 0.29 -14.28
CA LEU A 159 4.89 0.19 -15.18
C LEU A 159 4.40 0.28 -16.62
N LYS A 160 4.95 1.21 -17.39
CA LYS A 160 4.60 1.42 -18.80
C LYS A 160 5.64 0.77 -19.70
N ILE A 161 5.24 0.44 -20.93
CA ILE A 161 6.15 -0.11 -21.92
C ILE A 161 7.37 0.80 -22.14
N ILE A 162 7.15 2.11 -22.20
CA ILE A 162 8.21 3.11 -22.41
C ILE A 162 9.21 3.20 -21.23
N ASP A 163 8.83 2.70 -20.06
CA ASP A 163 9.66 2.70 -18.87
C ASP A 163 10.53 1.42 -18.74
N MET A 164 10.51 0.54 -19.74
CA MET A 164 11.32 -0.68 -19.80
C MET A 164 12.37 -0.60 -20.89
N ASP A 165 13.60 -0.92 -20.57
CA ASP A 165 14.66 -1.19 -21.50
C ASP A 165 14.99 -2.70 -21.44
N ILE A 166 14.40 -3.44 -22.38
CA ILE A 166 14.53 -4.91 -22.45
C ILE A 166 15.98 -5.31 -22.78
N GLN A 167 16.68 -4.53 -23.64
CA GLN A 167 18.06 -4.85 -24.05
C GLN A 167 19.03 -4.69 -22.89
N ARG A 168 18.81 -3.70 -22.03
CA ARG A 168 19.65 -3.47 -20.85
C ARG A 168 19.14 -4.15 -19.58
N CYS A 169 18.00 -4.85 -19.67
CA CYS A 169 17.33 -5.49 -18.52
C CYS A 169 17.10 -4.51 -17.37
N VAL A 170 16.56 -3.32 -17.66
CA VAL A 170 16.34 -2.26 -16.66
C VAL A 170 14.91 -1.72 -16.78
N VAL A 171 14.29 -1.43 -15.65
CA VAL A 171 13.03 -0.71 -15.57
C VAL A 171 13.17 0.59 -14.81
N LYS A 172 12.50 1.64 -15.28
CA LYS A 172 12.38 2.92 -14.61
C LYS A 172 11.09 2.94 -13.78
N VAL A 173 11.19 3.20 -12.49
CA VAL A 173 10.03 3.32 -11.60
C VAL A 173 10.04 4.65 -10.86
N ILE A 174 8.83 5.15 -10.56
CA ILE A 174 8.65 6.36 -9.78
C ILE A 174 8.27 5.97 -8.35
N GLY A 175 9.17 6.24 -7.41
CA GLY A 175 9.00 5.95 -6.00
C GLY A 175 8.22 7.02 -5.21
N LYS A 176 8.28 6.94 -3.90
CA LYS A 176 7.70 7.94 -2.99
C LYS A 176 8.35 9.31 -3.20
N GLY A 177 7.55 10.37 -3.30
CA GLY A 177 8.03 11.73 -3.54
C GLY A 177 8.44 11.99 -5.00
N SER A 178 7.87 11.22 -5.95
CA SER A 178 8.14 11.37 -7.39
C SER A 178 9.61 11.17 -7.80
N LYS A 179 10.41 10.49 -6.96
CA LYS A 179 11.80 10.17 -7.29
C LYS A 179 11.84 9.00 -8.26
N GLU A 180 12.48 9.20 -9.40
CA GLU A 180 12.75 8.15 -10.37
C GLU A 180 13.95 7.31 -9.93
N ARG A 181 13.88 6.00 -10.17
CA ARG A 181 15.01 5.09 -10.02
C ARG A 181 14.98 4.03 -11.11
N LEU A 182 16.17 3.60 -11.50
CA LEU A 182 16.37 2.47 -12.41
C LEU A 182 16.60 1.22 -11.58
N ILE A 183 15.91 0.14 -11.93
CA ILE A 183 16.04 -1.15 -11.26
C ILE A 183 16.41 -2.20 -12.30
N PRO A 184 17.58 -2.86 -12.18
CA PRO A 184 17.92 -3.98 -13.04
C PRO A 184 17.07 -5.21 -12.69
N PHE A 185 16.87 -6.11 -13.68
CA PHE A 185 16.24 -7.40 -13.48
C PHE A 185 17.04 -8.51 -14.20
N GLY A 186 16.95 -9.73 -13.65
CA GLY A 186 17.73 -10.87 -14.14
C GLY A 186 17.06 -11.60 -15.32
N GLU A 187 17.78 -12.63 -15.80
CA GLU A 187 17.40 -13.44 -16.96
C GLU A 187 16.02 -14.10 -16.83
N SER A 188 15.68 -14.64 -15.66
CA SER A 188 14.36 -15.29 -15.45
C SER A 188 13.19 -14.33 -15.67
N ALA A 189 13.34 -13.08 -15.21
CA ALA A 189 12.33 -12.05 -15.43
C ALA A 189 12.30 -11.59 -16.90
N LEU A 190 13.45 -11.54 -17.56
CA LEU A 190 13.56 -11.26 -19.00
C LEU A 190 12.85 -12.32 -19.83
N GLU A 191 13.11 -13.59 -19.56
CA GLU A 191 12.47 -14.72 -20.24
C GLU A 191 10.93 -14.67 -20.06
N ALA A 192 10.46 -14.49 -18.83
CA ALA A 192 9.04 -14.39 -18.55
C ALA A 192 8.38 -13.19 -19.24
N LEU A 193 9.07 -12.06 -19.34
CA LEU A 193 8.59 -10.88 -20.10
C LEU A 193 8.54 -11.18 -21.61
N ASN A 194 9.57 -11.82 -22.16
CA ASN A 194 9.62 -12.18 -23.58
C ASN A 194 8.50 -13.16 -23.96
N ASN A 195 8.13 -14.06 -23.07
CA ASN A 195 6.99 -14.96 -23.27
C ASN A 195 5.64 -14.22 -23.19
N TYR A 196 5.52 -13.20 -22.33
CA TYR A 196 4.28 -12.46 -22.14
C TYR A 196 4.04 -11.36 -23.19
N LEU A 197 5.06 -10.57 -23.55
CA LEU A 197 4.89 -9.36 -24.37
C LEU A 197 4.25 -9.63 -25.73
N PRO A 198 4.52 -10.74 -26.45
CA PRO A 198 3.83 -11.08 -27.69
C PRO A 198 2.32 -11.36 -27.50
N LEU A 199 1.91 -11.85 -26.32
CA LEU A 199 0.52 -12.14 -25.98
C LEU A 199 -0.22 -10.89 -25.49
N ARG A 200 0.51 -9.82 -25.18
CA ARG A 200 -0.08 -8.59 -24.67
C ARG A 200 -0.94 -7.93 -25.75
N LYS A 201 -2.23 -7.77 -25.46
CA LYS A 201 -3.17 -7.12 -26.37
C LYS A 201 -2.71 -5.70 -26.72
N ASN A 202 -2.75 -5.37 -28.01
CA ASN A 202 -2.50 -4.00 -28.46
C ASN A 202 -3.76 -3.15 -28.16
N THR A 203 -3.67 -2.29 -27.14
CA THR A 203 -4.75 -1.44 -26.65
C THR A 203 -4.23 -0.02 -26.40
N ALA A 204 -5.14 0.93 -26.16
CA ALA A 204 -4.78 2.30 -25.79
C ALA A 204 -4.06 2.38 -24.42
N SER A 205 -4.10 1.32 -23.63
CA SER A 205 -3.43 1.24 -22.32
C SER A 205 -1.91 1.15 -22.48
N LYS A 206 -1.18 2.02 -21.81
CA LYS A 206 0.29 2.10 -21.90
C LYS A 206 1.00 1.18 -20.90
N GLU A 207 0.27 0.64 -19.94
CA GLU A 207 0.81 -0.24 -18.91
C GLU A 207 1.27 -1.57 -19.50
N VAL A 208 2.34 -2.13 -18.92
CA VAL A 208 2.88 -3.45 -19.36
C VAL A 208 1.86 -4.54 -19.09
N PHE A 209 1.34 -4.62 -17.87
CA PHE A 209 0.47 -5.71 -17.44
C PHE A 209 -1.01 -5.31 -17.48
N LEU A 210 -1.75 -5.99 -18.34
CA LEU A 210 -3.15 -5.69 -18.61
C LEU A 210 -4.08 -6.78 -18.04
N SER A 211 -5.30 -6.38 -17.75
CA SER A 211 -6.41 -7.32 -17.49
C SER A 211 -6.81 -8.05 -18.77
N ASN A 212 -7.62 -9.10 -18.66
CA ASN A 212 -8.17 -9.83 -19.83
C ASN A 212 -8.98 -8.92 -20.76
N ARG A 213 -9.48 -7.79 -20.25
CA ARG A 213 -10.23 -6.80 -21.01
C ARG A 213 -9.33 -5.76 -21.72
N GLY A 214 -8.00 -5.91 -21.63
CA GLY A 214 -7.04 -4.96 -22.19
C GLY A 214 -6.95 -3.63 -21.44
N THR A 215 -7.46 -3.56 -20.22
CA THR A 215 -7.36 -2.39 -19.36
C THR A 215 -6.30 -2.61 -18.27
N LYS A 216 -5.89 -1.54 -17.61
CA LYS A 216 -4.98 -1.60 -16.47
C LYS A 216 -5.44 -2.62 -15.43
N LEU A 217 -4.53 -3.49 -15.00
CA LEU A 217 -4.81 -4.48 -13.97
C LEU A 217 -4.93 -3.83 -12.58
N THR A 218 -5.93 -4.25 -11.80
CA THR A 218 -6.09 -3.75 -10.44
C THR A 218 -5.29 -4.57 -9.44
N ARG A 219 -4.89 -3.94 -8.34
CA ARG A 219 -4.20 -4.61 -7.22
C ARG A 219 -5.02 -5.80 -6.67
N VAL A 220 -6.34 -5.65 -6.57
CA VAL A 220 -7.23 -6.70 -6.07
C VAL A 220 -7.28 -7.89 -7.03
N ALA A 221 -7.34 -7.62 -8.36
CA ALA A 221 -7.36 -8.67 -9.36
C ALA A 221 -6.06 -9.49 -9.33
N PHE A 222 -4.90 -8.84 -9.28
CA PHE A 222 -3.61 -9.53 -9.16
C PHE A 222 -3.51 -10.34 -7.86
N TRP A 223 -3.97 -9.77 -6.74
CA TRP A 223 -3.97 -10.46 -5.46
C TRP A 223 -4.79 -11.76 -5.48
N LYS A 224 -5.96 -11.74 -6.11
CA LYS A 224 -6.77 -12.95 -6.30
C LYS A 224 -6.01 -14.03 -7.08
N ARG A 225 -5.23 -13.63 -8.10
CA ARG A 225 -4.40 -14.57 -8.88
C ARG A 225 -3.28 -15.18 -8.03
N ILE A 226 -2.55 -14.37 -7.28
CA ILE A 226 -1.50 -14.84 -6.36
C ILE A 226 -2.04 -15.91 -5.38
N LYS A 227 -3.25 -15.73 -4.83
CA LYS A 227 -3.85 -16.72 -3.93
C LYS A 227 -4.05 -18.09 -4.60
N ILE A 228 -4.40 -18.13 -5.88
CA ILE A 228 -4.52 -19.37 -6.64
C ILE A 228 -3.15 -20.07 -6.70
N TYR A 229 -2.09 -19.34 -6.99
CA TYR A 229 -0.73 -19.89 -7.09
C TYR A 229 -0.20 -20.35 -5.74
N LEU A 230 -0.45 -19.62 -4.66
CA LEU A 230 -0.11 -20.03 -3.30
C LEU A 230 -0.79 -21.36 -2.94
N LEU A 231 -2.07 -21.50 -3.27
CA LEU A 231 -2.81 -22.74 -3.02
C LEU A 231 -2.23 -23.91 -3.83
N ARG A 232 -1.97 -23.73 -5.14
CA ARG A 232 -1.36 -24.74 -6.00
C ARG A 232 0.03 -25.18 -5.52
N SER A 233 0.79 -24.26 -4.97
CA SER A 233 2.15 -24.51 -4.46
C SER A 233 2.17 -25.04 -3.02
N ASN A 234 1.02 -25.27 -2.41
CA ASN A 234 0.89 -25.65 -0.99
C ASN A 234 1.62 -24.66 -0.05
N LEU A 235 1.47 -23.36 -0.32
CA LEU A 235 2.06 -22.27 0.45
C LEU A 235 1.02 -21.58 1.32
N LYS A 236 1.47 -20.89 2.37
CA LYS A 236 0.59 -20.18 3.30
C LYS A 236 -0.15 -19.03 2.59
N GLU A 237 -1.46 -18.95 2.76
CA GLU A 237 -2.29 -17.86 2.20
C GLU A 237 -1.93 -16.45 2.76
N SER A 238 -1.19 -16.36 3.86
CA SER A 238 -0.72 -15.12 4.44
C SER A 238 0.39 -14.44 3.62
N ILE A 239 1.02 -15.17 2.70
CA ILE A 239 2.03 -14.62 1.78
C ILE A 239 1.40 -13.56 0.89
N SER A 240 2.02 -12.40 0.82
CA SER A 240 1.54 -11.20 0.12
C SER A 240 2.59 -10.67 -0.87
N PRO A 241 2.24 -9.78 -1.81
CA PRO A 241 3.25 -9.12 -2.66
C PRO A 241 4.31 -8.38 -1.85
N HIS A 242 3.99 -7.92 -0.63
CA HIS A 242 4.99 -7.36 0.28
C HIS A 242 5.93 -8.42 0.85
N THR A 243 5.42 -9.64 1.09
CA THR A 243 6.24 -10.77 1.52
C THR A 243 7.25 -11.17 0.44
N LEU A 244 6.82 -11.21 -0.85
CA LEU A 244 7.73 -11.44 -1.99
C LEU A 244 8.82 -10.38 -2.09
N ARG A 245 8.46 -9.11 -1.96
CA ARG A 245 9.43 -8.01 -1.94
C ARG A 245 10.40 -8.14 -0.75
N HIS A 246 9.91 -8.58 0.40
CA HIS A 246 10.76 -8.79 1.58
C HIS A 246 11.70 -9.99 1.37
N ALA A 247 11.21 -11.08 0.76
CA ALA A 247 12.03 -12.22 0.39
C ALA A 247 13.16 -11.82 -0.57
N PHE A 248 12.86 -11.04 -1.62
CA PHE A 248 13.88 -10.46 -2.50
C PHE A 248 14.96 -9.73 -1.71
N ALA A 249 14.59 -8.81 -0.82
CA ALA A 249 15.53 -8.03 -0.03
C ALA A 249 16.40 -8.93 0.86
N THR A 250 15.80 -9.92 1.51
CA THR A 250 16.49 -10.87 2.39
C THR A 250 17.45 -11.76 1.60
N HIS A 251 17.00 -12.32 0.46
CA HIS A 251 17.83 -13.21 -0.36
C HIS A 251 18.99 -12.44 -1.00
N LEU A 252 18.75 -11.20 -1.43
CA LEU A 252 19.80 -10.35 -2.00
C LEU A 252 20.89 -10.03 -0.96
N LEU A 253 20.52 -9.72 0.28
CA LEU A 253 21.46 -9.50 1.39
C LEU A 253 22.22 -10.77 1.75
N ASN A 254 21.57 -11.93 1.79
CA ASN A 254 22.21 -13.22 2.06
C ASN A 254 23.25 -13.59 0.99
N ARG A 255 23.07 -13.09 -0.24
CA ARG A 255 24.02 -13.27 -1.35
C ARG A 255 25.12 -12.19 -1.39
N GLY A 256 25.25 -11.38 -0.34
CA GLY A 256 26.34 -10.41 -0.16
C GLY A 256 26.10 -9.02 -0.78
N ALA A 257 24.86 -8.70 -1.17
CA ALA A 257 24.58 -7.34 -1.63
C ALA A 257 24.65 -6.32 -0.48
N ASP A 258 25.12 -5.11 -0.76
CA ASP A 258 25.15 -4.01 0.20
C ASP A 258 23.72 -3.57 0.57
N LEU A 259 23.51 -3.29 1.86
CA LEU A 259 22.25 -2.75 2.42
C LEU A 259 21.75 -1.50 1.67
N ARG A 260 22.66 -0.67 1.14
CA ARG A 260 22.29 0.52 0.36
C ARG A 260 21.65 0.16 -0.98
N SER A 261 22.05 -0.96 -1.58
CA SER A 261 21.46 -1.48 -2.82
C SER A 261 20.05 -2.02 -2.61
N VAL A 262 19.69 -2.36 -1.37
CA VAL A 262 18.37 -2.92 -0.97
C VAL A 262 17.40 -1.85 -0.44
N GLN A 263 17.90 -0.66 -0.06
CA GLN A 263 17.07 0.48 0.35
C GLN A 263 16.40 1.14 -0.88
N LEU A 264 15.53 0.36 -1.52
CA LEU A 264 14.74 0.78 -2.70
C LEU A 264 13.40 1.44 -2.31
#